data_e86357a9a4042829f4153f8a47b7e625
#
_entry.id   e86357a9a4042829f4153f8a47b7e625
#
_cell.length_a   1.000
_cell.length_b   1.000
_cell.length_c   1.000
_cell.angle_alpha   90.00
_cell.angle_beta   90.00
_cell.angle_gamma   90.00
#
_symmetry.space_group_name_H-M   'P 1'
#
loop_
_entity.id
_entity.type
_entity.pdbx_description
1 polymer ?
#
loop_
_entity_poly.entity_id
_entity_poly.type
_entity_poly.pdbx_seq_one_letter_code
_entity_poly.pdbx_strand_id
1 'polypeptide(L)'
;MGALQKQEQTAEIVPINDTGSLMAAVARAASDPTVDVDKMERMWAMLERAEDRRAAQEFADAMARAQSEMPLIGKDRHNSQTNSDYATLDAINERIVPIYTRHGLSMTFDTAESPLADHVRVTCRVKHRGGHTETYAHDNPLDLTGIGGKVNKTATHGRGSAITYARRYLTMLIFNLRTGHDDDGNSSDGGDFSAWHDAIDAATDMAGLQSLANELKTAGIPQHALRAIRARWSARAKEVQA
;
A
#
# COMPACT_ATOMS: atom_id res chain seq x y z
N MET A 1 -8.87 -15.08 -77.41
CA MET A 1 -8.87 -15.65 -76.01
C MET A 1 -7.94 -14.82 -75.17
N GLY A 2 -8.46 -13.84 -74.42
CA GLY A 2 -7.71 -13.01 -73.50
C GLY A 2 -7.95 -13.48 -72.06
N ALA A 3 -6.89 -13.95 -71.41
CA ALA A 3 -6.94 -14.36 -70.08
C ALA A 3 -6.91 -13.11 -69.19
N LEU A 4 -7.97 -12.87 -68.39
CA LEU A 4 -8.01 -11.88 -67.31
C LEU A 4 -7.12 -12.38 -66.17
N GLN A 5 -5.96 -11.74 -65.98
CA GLN A 5 -5.17 -11.91 -64.78
C GLN A 5 -5.84 -11.12 -63.60
N LYS A 6 -6.36 -11.88 -62.66
CA LYS A 6 -6.86 -11.38 -61.37
C LYS A 6 -5.64 -11.06 -60.51
N GLN A 7 -5.31 -9.77 -60.35
CA GLN A 7 -4.32 -9.33 -59.34
C GLN A 7 -4.91 -9.53 -57.95
N GLU A 8 -4.43 -10.53 -57.23
CA GLU A 8 -4.62 -10.64 -55.79
C GLU A 8 -3.77 -9.57 -55.14
N GLN A 9 -4.40 -8.45 -54.68
CA GLN A 9 -3.78 -7.52 -53.76
C GLN A 9 -3.72 -8.18 -52.39
N THR A 10 -2.56 -8.71 -52.06
CA THR A 10 -2.25 -9.10 -50.68
C THR A 10 -2.19 -7.84 -49.85
N ALA A 11 -3.15 -7.66 -48.97
CA ALA A 11 -3.14 -6.55 -47.97
C ALA A 11 -1.96 -6.80 -47.01
N GLU A 12 -0.97 -5.96 -47.12
CA GLU A 12 0.16 -5.94 -46.16
C GLU A 12 -0.36 -5.55 -44.79
N ILE A 13 -0.30 -6.49 -43.82
CA ILE A 13 -0.66 -6.22 -42.42
C ILE A 13 0.46 -5.38 -41.82
N VAL A 14 0.29 -4.06 -41.81
CA VAL A 14 1.18 -3.14 -41.09
C VAL A 14 0.84 -3.25 -39.61
N PRO A 15 1.79 -3.63 -38.72
CA PRO A 15 1.54 -3.66 -37.31
C PRO A 15 1.27 -2.22 -36.83
N ILE A 16 0.11 -1.99 -36.26
CA ILE A 16 -0.30 -0.69 -35.69
C ILE A 16 0.38 -0.56 -34.31
N ASN A 17 1.62 -0.13 -34.30
CA ASN A 17 2.40 0.08 -33.06
C ASN A 17 2.49 1.55 -32.63
N ASP A 18 1.85 2.47 -33.37
CA ASP A 18 1.95 3.90 -33.11
C ASP A 18 0.58 4.57 -33.32
N THR A 19 0.18 5.42 -32.35
CA THR A 19 -1.05 6.23 -32.41
C THR A 19 -1.09 7.09 -33.66
N GLY A 20 0.06 7.54 -34.16
CA GLY A 20 0.17 8.31 -35.41
C GLY A 20 -0.22 7.50 -36.65
N SER A 21 0.13 6.22 -36.71
CA SER A 21 -0.26 5.34 -37.84
C SER A 21 -1.76 5.02 -37.84
N LEU A 22 -2.36 4.89 -36.64
CA LEU A 22 -3.80 4.71 -36.46
C LEU A 22 -4.59 5.94 -36.90
N MET A 23 -4.19 7.14 -36.47
CA MET A 23 -4.81 8.41 -36.87
C MET A 23 -4.72 8.62 -38.38
N ALA A 24 -3.59 8.30 -38.99
CA ALA A 24 -3.44 8.36 -40.45
C ALA A 24 -4.33 7.34 -41.19
N ALA A 25 -4.57 6.17 -40.62
CA ALA A 25 -5.49 5.17 -41.16
C ALA A 25 -6.95 5.64 -41.05
N VAL A 26 -7.34 6.21 -39.90
CA VAL A 26 -8.67 6.80 -39.72
C VAL A 26 -8.91 7.99 -40.65
N ALA A 27 -7.93 8.89 -40.82
CA ALA A 27 -8.05 10.02 -41.74
C ALA A 27 -8.21 9.56 -43.24
N ARG A 28 -7.48 8.53 -43.63
CA ARG A 28 -7.65 7.93 -44.97
C ARG A 28 -9.02 7.28 -45.14
N ALA A 29 -9.49 6.53 -44.16
CA ALA A 29 -10.79 5.89 -44.18
C ALA A 29 -11.93 6.91 -44.21
N ALA A 30 -11.81 8.04 -43.44
CA ALA A 30 -12.79 9.11 -43.46
C ALA A 30 -12.88 9.86 -44.80
N SER A 31 -11.84 9.79 -45.64
CA SER A 31 -11.80 10.41 -46.96
C SER A 31 -12.31 9.47 -48.07
N ASP A 32 -12.58 8.20 -47.76
CA ASP A 32 -13.05 7.21 -48.72
C ASP A 32 -14.57 7.02 -48.61
N PRO A 33 -15.36 7.44 -49.63
CA PRO A 33 -16.83 7.32 -49.58
C PRO A 33 -17.33 5.88 -49.63
N THR A 34 -16.47 4.90 -49.84
CA THR A 34 -16.83 3.47 -49.88
C THR A 34 -16.69 2.81 -48.51
N VAL A 35 -16.13 3.52 -47.50
CA VAL A 35 -15.91 2.97 -46.19
C VAL A 35 -17.22 3.01 -45.39
N ASP A 36 -17.61 1.86 -44.86
CA ASP A 36 -18.75 1.70 -43.96
C ASP A 36 -18.42 2.31 -42.56
N VAL A 37 -19.07 3.43 -42.24
CA VAL A 37 -18.88 4.17 -40.99
C VAL A 37 -19.21 3.30 -39.77
N ASP A 38 -20.28 2.51 -39.82
CA ASP A 38 -20.67 1.61 -38.72
C ASP A 38 -19.60 0.55 -38.42
N LYS A 39 -18.93 0.09 -39.46
CA LYS A 39 -17.82 -0.86 -39.32
C LYS A 39 -16.60 -0.18 -38.68
N MET A 40 -16.32 1.06 -39.05
CA MET A 40 -15.26 1.84 -38.45
C MET A 40 -15.51 2.11 -36.96
N GLU A 41 -16.71 2.52 -36.57
CA GLU A 41 -17.09 2.74 -35.17
C GLU A 41 -16.92 1.46 -34.35
N ARG A 42 -17.36 0.32 -34.87
CA ARG A 42 -17.17 -1.00 -34.21
C ARG A 42 -15.70 -1.35 -34.04
N MET A 43 -14.89 -1.11 -35.06
CA MET A 43 -13.44 -1.34 -34.99
C MET A 43 -12.79 -0.42 -33.95
N TRP A 44 -13.17 0.87 -33.92
CA TRP A 44 -12.67 1.83 -32.93
C TRP A 44 -13.02 1.41 -31.51
N ALA A 45 -14.27 1.05 -31.24
CA ALA A 45 -14.72 0.55 -29.95
C ALA A 45 -14.02 -0.77 -29.52
N MET A 46 -13.60 -1.60 -30.49
CA MET A 46 -12.79 -2.79 -30.18
C MET A 46 -11.35 -2.43 -29.80
N LEU A 47 -10.75 -1.45 -30.49
CA LEU A 47 -9.41 -0.95 -30.17
C LEU A 47 -9.38 -0.29 -28.78
N GLU A 48 -10.32 0.60 -28.50
CA GLU A 48 -10.45 1.26 -27.20
C GLU A 48 -10.54 0.22 -26.05
N ARG A 49 -11.43 -0.78 -26.21
CA ARG A 49 -11.52 -1.87 -25.23
C ARG A 49 -10.25 -2.72 -25.11
N ALA A 50 -9.48 -2.87 -26.18
CA ALA A 50 -8.21 -3.58 -26.12
C ALA A 50 -7.14 -2.75 -25.38
N GLU A 51 -7.11 -1.43 -25.60
CA GLU A 51 -6.22 -0.50 -24.87
C GLU A 51 -6.58 -0.44 -23.40
N ASP A 52 -7.85 -0.35 -23.05
CA ASP A 52 -8.31 -0.36 -21.66
C ASP A 52 -7.89 -1.64 -20.93
N ARG A 53 -8.05 -2.80 -21.56
CA ARG A 53 -7.60 -4.08 -20.98
C ARG A 53 -6.09 -4.12 -20.79
N ARG A 54 -5.32 -3.60 -21.76
CA ARG A 54 -3.87 -3.52 -21.64
C ARG A 54 -3.46 -2.60 -20.50
N ALA A 55 -4.08 -1.42 -20.40
CA ALA A 55 -3.83 -0.48 -19.31
C ALA A 55 -4.17 -1.08 -17.94
N ALA A 56 -5.28 -1.82 -17.83
CA ALA A 56 -5.64 -2.52 -16.60
C ALA A 56 -4.64 -3.63 -16.24
N GLN A 57 -4.13 -4.38 -17.22
CA GLN A 57 -3.10 -5.39 -17.02
C GLN A 57 -1.79 -4.76 -16.54
N GLU A 58 -1.34 -3.68 -17.19
CA GLU A 58 -0.13 -2.94 -16.78
C GLU A 58 -0.25 -2.39 -15.37
N PHE A 59 -1.44 -1.89 -14.99
CA PHE A 59 -1.73 -1.46 -13.62
C PHE A 59 -1.62 -2.63 -12.63
N ALA A 60 -2.25 -3.77 -12.93
CA ALA A 60 -2.21 -4.95 -12.07
C ALA A 60 -0.78 -5.45 -11.85
N ASP A 61 0.02 -5.50 -12.91
CA ASP A 61 1.42 -5.89 -12.86
C ASP A 61 2.28 -4.89 -12.05
N ALA A 62 2.04 -3.59 -12.22
CA ALA A 62 2.71 -2.54 -11.46
C ALA A 62 2.36 -2.61 -9.97
N MET A 63 1.08 -2.84 -9.65
CA MET A 63 0.60 -2.99 -8.28
C MET A 63 1.21 -4.22 -7.61
N ALA A 64 1.22 -5.36 -8.29
CA ALA A 64 1.82 -6.60 -7.77
C ALA A 64 3.32 -6.43 -7.48
N ARG A 65 4.06 -5.79 -8.39
CA ARG A 65 5.48 -5.47 -8.17
C ARG A 65 5.67 -4.52 -7.00
N ALA A 66 4.89 -3.43 -6.94
CA ALA A 66 4.97 -2.49 -5.83
C ALA A 66 4.69 -3.19 -4.48
N GLN A 67 3.63 -3.99 -4.39
CA GLN A 67 3.27 -4.71 -3.16
C GLN A 67 4.35 -5.71 -2.74
N SER A 68 5.02 -6.37 -3.68
CA SER A 68 6.10 -7.32 -3.36
C SER A 68 7.34 -6.68 -2.76
N GLU A 69 7.54 -5.37 -2.99
CA GLU A 69 8.67 -4.59 -2.48
C GLU A 69 8.34 -3.82 -1.19
N MET A 70 7.07 -3.86 -0.71
CA MET A 70 6.68 -3.11 0.47
C MET A 70 7.40 -3.66 1.72
N PRO A 71 8.12 -2.79 2.45
CA PRO A 71 8.83 -3.18 3.66
C PRO A 71 7.88 -3.40 4.82
N LEU A 72 8.38 -4.00 5.88
CA LEU A 72 7.75 -3.89 7.19
C LEU A 72 7.85 -2.44 7.65
N ILE A 73 6.72 -1.84 8.04
CA ILE A 73 6.68 -0.45 8.53
C ILE A 73 6.81 -0.46 10.06
N GLY A 74 7.85 0.18 10.56
CA GLY A 74 8.06 0.37 12.00
C GLY A 74 6.98 1.24 12.63
N LYS A 75 6.66 0.96 13.88
CA LYS A 75 5.76 1.79 14.69
C LYS A 75 6.59 2.91 15.34
N ASP A 76 6.32 4.16 14.97
CA ASP A 76 7.09 5.35 15.35
C ASP A 76 6.40 6.21 16.42
N ARG A 77 5.15 5.89 16.79
CA ARG A 77 4.37 6.64 17.77
C ARG A 77 3.63 5.74 18.74
N HIS A 78 3.61 6.19 19.98
CA HIS A 78 2.81 5.61 21.06
C HIS A 78 1.52 6.40 21.28
N ASN A 79 0.38 5.71 21.32
CA ASN A 79 -0.90 6.29 21.71
C ASN A 79 -1.17 5.93 23.18
N SER A 80 -0.99 6.89 24.08
CA SER A 80 -1.20 6.69 25.50
C SER A 80 -2.66 6.45 25.91
N GLN A 81 -3.63 6.83 25.06
CA GLN A 81 -5.06 6.62 25.33
C GLN A 81 -5.47 5.16 25.11
N THR A 82 -4.92 4.52 24.08
CA THR A 82 -5.20 3.12 23.74
C THR A 82 -4.07 2.18 24.15
N ASN A 83 -2.99 2.71 24.74
CA ASN A 83 -1.77 1.99 25.09
C ASN A 83 -1.26 1.11 23.94
N SER A 84 -1.20 1.69 22.74
CA SER A 84 -0.80 0.97 21.52
C SER A 84 0.18 1.80 20.68
N ASP A 85 1.14 1.11 20.09
CA ASP A 85 2.08 1.70 19.13
C ASP A 85 1.53 1.61 17.73
N TYR A 86 1.79 2.64 16.92
CA TYR A 86 1.32 2.70 15.54
C TYR A 86 2.32 3.41 14.63
N ALA A 87 2.26 3.10 13.34
CA ALA A 87 3.00 3.82 12.31
C ALA A 87 2.23 5.08 11.89
N THR A 88 2.90 6.22 11.89
CA THR A 88 2.31 7.48 11.39
C THR A 88 2.16 7.44 9.87
N LEU A 89 1.26 8.28 9.33
CA LEU A 89 1.11 8.43 7.88
C LEU A 89 2.41 8.91 7.23
N ASP A 90 3.17 9.76 7.92
CA ASP A 90 4.45 10.28 7.43
C ASP A 90 5.50 9.18 7.34
N ALA A 91 5.66 8.36 8.39
CA ALA A 91 6.58 7.22 8.39
C ALA A 91 6.21 6.19 7.28
N ILE A 92 4.91 5.94 7.07
CA ILE A 92 4.44 5.08 5.98
C ILE A 92 4.84 5.69 4.64
N ASN A 93 4.50 6.96 4.38
CA ASN A 93 4.75 7.62 3.11
C ASN A 93 6.25 7.68 2.77
N GLU A 94 7.10 7.99 3.75
CA GLU A 94 8.55 8.02 3.56
C GLU A 94 9.10 6.70 2.98
N ARG A 95 8.56 5.58 3.44
CA ARG A 95 9.01 4.25 3.00
C ARG A 95 8.40 3.82 1.68
N ILE A 96 7.11 4.10 1.42
CA ILE A 96 6.39 3.51 0.28
C ILE A 96 6.32 4.41 -0.95
N VAL A 97 6.38 5.75 -0.81
CA VAL A 97 6.31 6.66 -1.97
C VAL A 97 7.37 6.36 -3.02
N PRO A 98 8.65 6.16 -2.67
CA PRO A 98 9.68 5.82 -3.66
C PRO A 98 9.41 4.50 -4.38
N ILE A 99 8.74 3.55 -3.71
CA ILE A 99 8.44 2.24 -4.27
C ILE A 99 7.34 2.35 -5.32
N TYR A 100 6.14 2.83 -4.94
CA TYR A 100 5.02 2.83 -5.87
C TYR A 100 5.22 3.80 -7.03
N THR A 101 5.90 4.94 -6.82
CA THR A 101 6.21 5.89 -7.90
C THR A 101 7.21 5.31 -8.92
N ARG A 102 8.19 4.53 -8.49
CA ARG A 102 9.10 3.79 -9.38
C ARG A 102 8.36 2.84 -10.32
N HIS A 103 7.26 2.23 -9.85
CA HIS A 103 6.38 1.39 -10.67
C HIS A 103 5.32 2.19 -11.47
N GLY A 104 5.43 3.52 -11.51
CA GLY A 104 4.53 4.37 -12.29
C GLY A 104 3.15 4.55 -11.68
N LEU A 105 2.98 4.24 -10.40
CA LEU A 105 1.75 4.46 -9.65
C LEU A 105 1.76 5.83 -8.97
N SER A 106 0.58 6.44 -8.84
CA SER A 106 0.37 7.67 -8.06
C SER A 106 -0.92 7.59 -7.28
N MET A 107 -0.98 8.25 -6.12
CA MET A 107 -2.15 8.29 -5.25
C MET A 107 -2.66 9.71 -5.09
N THR A 108 -3.98 9.88 -5.19
CA THR A 108 -4.66 11.15 -4.93
C THR A 108 -5.83 10.90 -3.99
N PHE A 109 -5.87 11.63 -2.88
CA PHE A 109 -6.95 11.54 -1.89
C PHE A 109 -7.93 12.69 -2.06
N ASP A 110 -9.20 12.40 -1.81
CA ASP A 110 -10.29 13.36 -1.78
C ASP A 110 -11.28 13.00 -0.68
N THR A 111 -12.19 13.89 -0.36
CA THR A 111 -13.27 13.65 0.61
C THR A 111 -14.62 13.74 -0.07
N ALA A 112 -15.53 12.85 0.31
CA ALA A 112 -16.90 12.83 -0.15
C ALA A 112 -17.86 12.73 1.05
N GLU A 113 -19.15 12.89 0.78
CA GLU A 113 -20.20 12.62 1.74
C GLU A 113 -20.29 11.11 2.01
N SER A 114 -20.33 10.76 3.30
CA SER A 114 -20.50 9.37 3.71
C SER A 114 -21.99 9.00 3.75
N PRO A 115 -22.38 7.80 3.33
CA PRO A 115 -23.75 7.29 3.53
C PRO A 115 -24.04 6.98 5.01
N LEU A 116 -23.01 6.97 5.87
CA LEU A 116 -23.15 6.72 7.30
C LEU A 116 -23.20 8.06 8.03
N ALA A 117 -24.16 8.20 8.96
CA ALA A 117 -24.24 9.40 9.81
C ALA A 117 -22.97 9.55 10.66
N ASP A 118 -22.55 10.79 10.88
CA ASP A 118 -21.35 11.14 11.68
C ASP A 118 -20.05 10.53 11.17
N HIS A 119 -19.96 10.25 9.85
CA HIS A 119 -18.76 9.76 9.20
C HIS A 119 -18.28 10.72 8.11
N VAL A 120 -17.00 10.63 7.79
CA VAL A 120 -16.40 11.23 6.59
C VAL A 120 -15.93 10.12 5.68
N ARG A 121 -16.30 10.20 4.41
CA ARG A 121 -15.75 9.33 3.36
C ARG A 121 -14.47 9.94 2.83
N VAL A 122 -13.40 9.16 2.86
CA VAL A 122 -12.14 9.49 2.17
C VAL A 122 -12.01 8.54 1.00
N THR A 123 -11.79 9.11 -0.18
CA THR A 123 -11.52 8.34 -1.41
C THR A 123 -10.05 8.45 -1.76
N CYS A 124 -9.52 7.38 -2.37
CA CYS A 124 -8.18 7.34 -2.92
C CYS A 124 -8.25 6.84 -4.36
N ARG A 125 -7.76 7.64 -5.30
CA ARG A 125 -7.55 7.22 -6.67
C ARG A 125 -6.10 6.82 -6.87
N VAL A 126 -5.88 5.57 -7.20
CA VAL A 126 -4.56 5.05 -7.61
C VAL A 126 -4.53 5.03 -9.12
N LYS A 127 -3.60 5.78 -9.71
CA LYS A 127 -3.43 5.89 -11.16
C LYS A 127 -2.12 5.25 -11.58
N HIS A 128 -2.14 4.54 -12.69
CA HIS A 128 -0.93 4.09 -13.37
C HIS A 128 -0.64 4.96 -14.57
N ARG A 129 0.64 5.17 -14.87
CA ARG A 129 1.08 5.95 -16.04
C ARG A 129 0.54 5.44 -17.39
N GLY A 130 0.14 4.16 -17.47
CA GLY A 130 -0.50 3.55 -18.63
C GLY A 130 -1.98 3.89 -18.82
N GLY A 131 -2.56 4.78 -17.97
CA GLY A 131 -3.90 5.33 -18.11
C GLY A 131 -4.95 4.73 -17.19
N HIS A 132 -4.78 3.52 -16.70
CA HIS A 132 -5.75 2.87 -15.80
C HIS A 132 -5.79 3.53 -14.42
N THR A 133 -6.99 3.58 -13.83
CA THR A 133 -7.24 4.15 -12.49
C THR A 133 -8.19 3.29 -11.72
N GLU A 134 -7.81 2.97 -10.48
CA GLU A 134 -8.67 2.31 -9.50
C GLU A 134 -9.05 3.29 -8.38
N THR A 135 -10.29 3.19 -7.89
CA THR A 135 -10.78 4.07 -6.82
C THR A 135 -11.16 3.23 -5.60
N TYR A 136 -10.62 3.62 -4.46
CA TYR A 136 -10.87 3.03 -3.15
C TYR A 136 -11.54 4.04 -2.25
N ALA A 137 -12.34 3.57 -1.28
CA ALA A 137 -13.00 4.44 -0.32
C ALA A 137 -13.00 3.83 1.08
N HIS A 138 -12.99 4.70 2.08
CA HIS A 138 -13.10 4.34 3.48
C HIS A 138 -13.96 5.35 4.22
N ASP A 139 -14.97 4.87 4.94
CA ASP A 139 -15.81 5.70 5.81
C ASP A 139 -15.25 5.65 7.22
N ASN A 140 -14.89 6.79 7.77
CA ASN A 140 -14.32 6.91 9.10
C ASN A 140 -15.23 7.75 9.99
N PRO A 141 -15.56 7.31 11.22
CA PRO A 141 -16.35 8.11 12.14
C PRO A 141 -15.65 9.43 12.46
N LEU A 142 -16.43 10.48 12.63
CA LEU A 142 -15.94 11.78 13.10
C LEU A 142 -15.49 11.64 14.54
N ASP A 143 -14.25 12.03 14.85
CA ASP A 143 -13.67 11.97 16.17
C ASP A 143 -14.05 13.25 16.97
N LEU A 144 -15.32 13.36 17.34
CA LEU A 144 -15.86 14.54 18.05
C LEU A 144 -15.84 14.39 19.57
N THR A 145 -15.81 13.17 20.08
CA THR A 145 -15.95 12.87 21.51
C THR A 145 -14.67 12.26 22.06
N GLY A 146 -14.21 12.78 23.20
CA GLY A 146 -13.11 12.18 23.96
C GLY A 146 -13.57 11.01 24.85
N ILE A 147 -12.61 10.40 25.54
CA ILE A 147 -12.87 9.35 26.54
C ILE A 147 -13.85 9.91 27.58
N GLY A 148 -14.95 9.19 27.82
CA GLY A 148 -16.01 9.61 28.73
C GLY A 148 -17.15 10.42 28.11
N GLY A 149 -17.24 10.49 26.76
CA GLY A 149 -18.37 11.08 26.04
C GLY A 149 -18.43 12.61 26.03
N LYS A 150 -17.42 13.29 26.59
CA LYS A 150 -17.36 14.77 26.55
C LYS A 150 -16.80 15.24 25.21
N VAL A 151 -17.49 16.19 24.58
CA VAL A 151 -16.98 16.88 23.39
C VAL A 151 -15.74 17.69 23.78
N ASN A 152 -14.56 17.26 23.36
CA ASN A 152 -13.28 17.90 23.69
C ASN A 152 -12.50 18.39 22.47
N LYS A 153 -13.07 18.22 21.26
CA LYS A 153 -12.48 18.66 19.99
C LYS A 153 -13.47 19.56 19.24
N THR A 154 -12.97 20.58 18.57
CA THR A 154 -13.80 21.32 17.61
C THR A 154 -14.15 20.42 16.43
N ALA A 155 -15.27 20.67 15.76
CA ALA A 155 -15.71 19.92 14.58
C ALA A 155 -14.61 19.86 13.50
N THR A 156 -13.86 20.96 13.30
CA THR A 156 -12.73 21.02 12.37
C THR A 156 -11.59 20.08 12.75
N HIS A 157 -11.21 20.05 14.01
CA HIS A 157 -10.15 19.15 14.50
C HIS A 157 -10.58 17.68 14.43
N GLY A 158 -11.83 17.37 14.78
CA GLY A 158 -12.38 16.02 14.71
C GLY A 158 -12.41 15.50 13.27
N ARG A 159 -12.83 16.36 12.32
CA ARG A 159 -12.82 16.01 10.88
C ARG A 159 -11.40 15.84 10.34
N GLY A 160 -10.47 16.72 10.65
CA GLY A 160 -9.07 16.62 10.24
C GLY A 160 -8.39 15.33 10.75
N SER A 161 -8.64 14.99 12.03
CA SER A 161 -8.18 13.73 12.62
C SER A 161 -8.75 12.51 11.88
N ALA A 162 -10.07 12.49 11.62
CA ALA A 162 -10.74 11.40 10.92
C ALA A 162 -10.21 11.22 9.48
N ILE A 163 -9.95 12.31 8.74
CA ILE A 163 -9.38 12.27 7.39
C ILE A 163 -7.95 11.69 7.42
N THR A 164 -7.11 12.13 8.35
CA THR A 164 -5.74 11.64 8.47
C THR A 164 -5.73 10.14 8.79
N TYR A 165 -6.62 9.71 9.68
CA TYR A 165 -6.80 8.32 10.05
C TYR A 165 -7.24 7.47 8.84
N ALA A 166 -8.28 7.91 8.13
CA ALA A 166 -8.78 7.22 6.94
C ALA A 166 -7.71 7.13 5.83
N ARG A 167 -6.94 8.20 5.58
CA ARG A 167 -5.82 8.17 4.62
C ARG A 167 -4.80 7.11 4.99
N ARG A 168 -4.42 7.03 6.27
CA ARG A 168 -3.48 6.02 6.75
C ARG A 168 -4.00 4.61 6.49
N TYR A 169 -5.26 4.31 6.86
CA TYR A 169 -5.85 2.99 6.65
C TYR A 169 -5.99 2.65 5.17
N LEU A 170 -6.47 3.58 4.34
CA LEU A 170 -6.54 3.36 2.89
C LEU A 170 -5.17 3.02 2.31
N THR A 171 -4.14 3.77 2.68
CA THR A 171 -2.77 3.50 2.21
C THR A 171 -2.30 2.10 2.61
N MET A 172 -2.54 1.72 3.87
CA MET A 172 -2.17 0.38 4.36
C MET A 172 -2.93 -0.73 3.65
N LEU A 173 -4.24 -0.57 3.44
CA LEU A 173 -5.09 -1.55 2.77
C LEU A 173 -4.72 -1.71 1.29
N ILE A 174 -4.54 -0.61 0.55
CA ILE A 174 -4.22 -0.63 -0.88
C ILE A 174 -2.90 -1.37 -1.16
N PHE A 175 -1.88 -1.12 -0.35
CA PHE A 175 -0.57 -1.75 -0.53
C PHE A 175 -0.34 -2.98 0.34
N ASN A 176 -1.37 -3.45 1.08
CA ASN A 176 -1.28 -4.60 1.99
C ASN A 176 -0.08 -4.49 2.94
N LEU A 177 0.11 -3.30 3.55
CA LEU A 177 1.27 -3.02 4.39
C LEU A 177 1.21 -3.80 5.70
N ARG A 178 2.35 -4.33 6.09
CA ARG A 178 2.55 -4.93 7.41
C ARG A 178 3.17 -3.89 8.34
N THR A 179 2.62 -3.77 9.55
CA THR A 179 3.19 -2.94 10.60
C THR A 179 3.70 -3.84 11.73
N GLY A 180 4.88 -3.55 12.24
CA GLY A 180 5.51 -4.30 13.31
C GLY A 180 6.43 -3.40 14.11
N HIS A 181 7.12 -3.97 15.10
CA HIS A 181 8.30 -3.31 15.61
C HIS A 181 9.35 -3.35 14.50
N ASP A 182 9.86 -2.18 14.13
CA ASP A 182 10.96 -2.06 13.18
C ASP A 182 12.22 -2.50 13.92
N ASP A 183 12.67 -3.71 13.67
CA ASP A 183 13.94 -4.21 14.17
C ASP A 183 15.12 -3.69 13.31
N ASP A 184 15.00 -2.48 12.74
CA ASP A 184 16.05 -1.75 12.00
C ASP A 184 16.96 -2.64 11.12
N GLY A 185 16.34 -3.52 10.31
CA GLY A 185 17.07 -4.36 9.35
C GLY A 185 17.81 -5.54 9.96
N ASN A 186 17.57 -5.87 11.21
CA ASN A 186 18.33 -6.87 11.96
C ASN A 186 17.66 -8.26 12.07
N SER A 187 16.51 -8.46 11.42
CA SER A 187 15.80 -9.76 11.42
C SER A 187 16.34 -10.76 10.39
N SER A 188 17.47 -10.47 9.71
CA SER A 188 18.13 -11.44 8.82
C SER A 188 18.99 -12.47 9.56
N ASP A 189 19.25 -12.28 10.85
CA ASP A 189 19.87 -13.29 11.74
C ASP A 189 18.88 -13.69 12.84
N GLY A 190 17.71 -14.17 12.41
CA GLY A 190 16.59 -14.52 13.27
C GLY A 190 16.84 -15.74 14.16
N GLY A 191 17.59 -15.57 15.23
CA GLY A 191 17.45 -16.43 16.39
C GLY A 191 16.12 -16.16 17.08
N ASP A 192 15.33 -17.19 17.32
CA ASP A 192 14.17 -17.09 18.21
C ASP A 192 14.65 -16.88 19.65
N PHE A 193 14.51 -15.64 20.15
CA PHE A 193 14.89 -15.28 21.52
C PHE A 193 13.68 -15.26 22.47
N SER A 194 12.52 -15.78 22.05
CA SER A 194 11.30 -15.86 22.88
C SER A 194 11.56 -16.65 24.16
N ALA A 195 12.35 -17.72 24.10
CA ALA A 195 12.73 -18.52 25.26
C ALA A 195 13.42 -17.72 26.38
N TRP A 196 14.19 -16.65 26.01
CA TRP A 196 14.81 -15.78 26.98
C TRP A 196 13.78 -14.87 27.67
N HIS A 197 12.80 -14.38 26.94
CA HIS A 197 11.69 -13.58 27.50
C HIS A 197 10.84 -14.44 28.45
N ASP A 198 10.51 -15.64 28.03
CA ASP A 198 9.74 -16.60 28.83
C ASP A 198 10.49 -17.00 30.14
N ALA A 199 11.79 -17.25 30.03
CA ALA A 199 12.62 -17.56 31.20
C ALA A 199 12.72 -16.40 32.19
N ILE A 200 12.85 -15.16 31.70
CA ILE A 200 12.84 -13.95 32.53
C ILE A 200 11.49 -13.77 33.24
N ASP A 201 10.39 -13.97 32.52
CA ASP A 201 9.05 -13.84 33.07
C ASP A 201 8.71 -14.92 34.10
N ALA A 202 9.25 -16.13 33.92
CA ALA A 202 9.09 -17.24 34.84
C ALA A 202 9.96 -17.13 36.10
N ALA A 203 10.97 -16.25 36.11
CA ALA A 203 11.83 -16.06 37.27
C ALA A 203 11.04 -15.46 38.46
N THR A 204 11.07 -16.16 39.60
CA THR A 204 10.32 -15.80 40.80
C THR A 204 11.14 -15.02 41.83
N ASP A 205 12.46 -15.01 41.67
CA ASP A 205 13.39 -14.34 42.58
C ASP A 205 14.59 -13.72 41.88
N MET A 206 15.34 -12.89 42.60
CA MET A 206 16.54 -12.22 42.09
C MET A 206 17.68 -13.19 41.77
N ALA A 207 17.74 -14.33 42.42
CA ALA A 207 18.79 -15.32 42.17
C ALA A 207 18.62 -15.96 40.78
N GLY A 208 17.38 -16.31 40.41
CA GLY A 208 17.03 -16.79 39.07
C GLY A 208 17.33 -15.77 37.98
N LEU A 209 16.95 -14.49 38.19
CA LEU A 209 17.27 -13.41 37.28
C LEU A 209 18.77 -13.19 37.11
N GLN A 210 19.54 -13.31 38.16
CA GLN A 210 21.01 -13.19 38.13
C GLN A 210 21.68 -14.36 37.38
N SER A 211 21.14 -15.56 37.50
CA SER A 211 21.59 -16.75 36.73
C SER A 211 21.39 -16.49 35.23
N LEU A 212 20.18 -16.07 34.84
CA LEU A 212 19.87 -15.73 33.44
C LEU A 212 20.77 -14.62 32.90
N ALA A 213 21.08 -13.58 33.71
CA ALA A 213 22.00 -12.53 33.31
C ALA A 213 23.43 -13.01 33.09
N ASN A 214 23.87 -14.02 33.81
CA ASN A 214 25.20 -14.64 33.60
C ASN A 214 25.22 -15.51 32.34
N GLU A 215 24.17 -16.28 32.09
CA GLU A 215 24.01 -17.07 30.87
C GLU A 215 23.97 -16.20 29.62
N LEU A 216 23.27 -15.04 29.69
CA LEU A 216 23.22 -14.05 28.62
C LEU A 216 24.62 -13.55 28.18
N LYS A 217 25.59 -13.47 29.09
CA LYS A 217 26.96 -13.02 28.76
C LYS A 217 27.71 -14.01 27.88
N THR A 218 27.37 -15.28 27.96
CA THR A 218 28.07 -16.39 27.26
C THR A 218 27.27 -16.91 26.05
N ALA A 219 26.00 -16.52 25.91
CA ALA A 219 25.07 -17.05 24.92
C ALA A 219 25.30 -16.58 23.47
N GLY A 220 26.28 -15.69 23.23
CA GLY A 220 26.59 -15.21 21.87
C GLY A 220 25.46 -14.44 21.18
N ILE A 221 24.55 -13.86 21.96
CA ILE A 221 23.35 -13.19 21.45
C ILE A 221 23.73 -11.87 20.77
N PRO A 222 23.19 -11.57 19.58
CA PRO A 222 23.44 -10.30 18.89
C PRO A 222 23.06 -9.08 19.72
N GLN A 223 23.79 -7.97 19.55
CA GLN A 223 23.64 -6.75 20.36
C GLN A 223 22.20 -6.18 20.36
N HIS A 224 21.49 -6.30 19.25
CA HIS A 224 20.12 -5.84 19.11
C HIS A 224 19.14 -6.62 20.01
N ALA A 225 19.23 -7.97 20.03
CA ALA A 225 18.39 -8.81 20.87
C ALA A 225 18.76 -8.62 22.36
N LEU A 226 20.03 -8.44 22.68
CA LEU A 226 20.50 -8.15 24.04
C LEU A 226 19.84 -6.91 24.65
N ARG A 227 19.56 -5.87 23.84
CA ARG A 227 18.92 -4.63 24.33
C ARG A 227 17.49 -4.90 24.80
N ALA A 228 16.70 -5.64 24.01
CA ALA A 228 15.32 -6.00 24.36
C ALA A 228 15.26 -6.91 25.58
N ILE A 229 16.11 -7.95 25.62
CA ILE A 229 16.21 -8.91 26.73
C ILE A 229 16.60 -8.19 28.03
N ARG A 230 17.58 -7.30 27.99
CA ARG A 230 18.00 -6.50 29.16
C ARG A 230 16.91 -5.56 29.67
N ALA A 231 16.13 -4.96 28.75
CA ALA A 231 14.99 -4.12 29.14
C ALA A 231 13.92 -4.97 29.87
N ARG A 232 13.60 -6.17 29.36
CA ARG A 232 12.66 -7.10 29.99
C ARG A 232 13.16 -7.57 31.35
N TRP A 233 14.45 -7.94 31.45
CA TRP A 233 15.10 -8.32 32.70
C TRP A 233 14.99 -7.20 33.75
N SER A 234 15.27 -5.96 33.36
CA SER A 234 15.21 -4.79 34.27
C SER A 234 13.79 -4.51 34.77
N ALA A 235 12.78 -4.72 33.92
CA ALA A 235 11.38 -4.59 34.31
C ALA A 235 11.01 -5.68 35.33
N ARG A 236 11.34 -6.95 35.05
CA ARG A 236 11.06 -8.08 35.95
C ARG A 236 11.78 -7.98 37.29
N ALA A 237 13.02 -7.48 37.28
CA ALA A 237 13.79 -7.27 38.52
C ALA A 237 13.11 -6.27 39.49
N LYS A 238 12.43 -5.25 38.98
CA LYS A 238 11.64 -4.32 39.78
C LYS A 238 10.41 -4.97 40.39
N GLU A 239 9.73 -5.84 39.62
CA GLU A 239 8.54 -6.59 40.06
C GLU A 239 8.87 -7.57 41.19
N VAL A 240 10.01 -8.27 41.09
CA VAL A 240 10.46 -9.27 42.05
C VAL A 240 11.02 -8.64 43.34
N GLN A 241 11.44 -7.37 43.29
CA GLN A 241 11.91 -6.62 44.46
C GLN A 241 10.82 -5.88 45.23
N ALA A 242 9.62 -5.72 44.61
CA ALA A 242 8.47 -5.03 45.18
C ALA A 242 7.64 -5.96 46.07
#